data_f29ec2f61bff26499dbf41c5e07f8f35
#
_entry.id   f29ec2f61bff26499dbf41c5e07f8f35
#
_cell.length_a   1.000
_cell.length_b   1.000
_cell.length_c   1.000
_cell.angle_alpha   90.00
_cell.angle_beta   90.00
_cell.angle_gamma   90.00
#
_symmetry.space_group_name_H-M   'P 1'
#
loop_
_entity.id
_entity.type
_entity.pdbx_description
1 polymer ?
#
loop_
_entity_poly.entity_id
_entity_poly.type
_entity_poly.pdbx_seq_one_letter_code
_entity_poly.pdbx_strand_id
1 'polypeptide(L)'
;VQIKYKNKVQVSYSLTTYSPYEGYRIAFNGTEGRLEAWIKESQPWEEKKEDELVLVKNFGERTIIPIPHGAGGHGGGDTRLKNKIFLDPNQADPWRQSAGSRDGAMSCLIGIAARNSIEQGKPIQIQDLTSIPLQASGRGA
;
A
#
# COMPACT_ATOMS: atom_id res chain seq x y z
N VAL A 1 6.09 -11.88 6.27
CA VAL A 1 6.52 -12.20 4.89
C VAL A 1 7.54 -11.16 4.45
N GLN A 2 8.58 -11.61 3.72
CA GLN A 2 9.56 -10.75 3.06
C GLN A 2 9.31 -10.82 1.55
N ILE A 3 9.23 -9.66 0.90
CA ILE A 3 8.97 -9.56 -0.53
C ILE A 3 10.12 -8.78 -1.17
N LYS A 4 10.70 -9.34 -2.23
CA LYS A 4 11.73 -8.66 -3.01
C LYS A 4 11.20 -8.38 -4.41
N TYR A 5 11.14 -7.11 -4.78
CA TYR A 5 10.75 -6.67 -6.11
C TYR A 5 11.92 -6.71 -7.10
N LYS A 6 11.58 -6.77 -8.38
CA LYS A 6 12.58 -6.79 -9.47
C LYS A 6 13.49 -5.55 -9.48
N ASN A 7 12.96 -4.40 -9.09
CA ASN A 7 13.71 -3.15 -8.94
C ASN A 7 14.53 -3.08 -7.63
N LYS A 8 14.70 -4.21 -6.93
CA LYS A 8 15.46 -4.38 -5.68
C LYS A 8 14.79 -3.77 -4.43
N VAL A 9 13.63 -3.15 -4.54
CA VAL A 9 12.84 -2.76 -3.36
C VAL A 9 12.51 -4.00 -2.54
N GLN A 10 12.63 -3.89 -1.23
CA GLN A 10 12.29 -4.95 -0.28
C GLN A 10 11.16 -4.48 0.62
N VAL A 11 10.19 -5.34 0.86
CA VAL A 11 9.06 -5.08 1.74
C VAL A 11 8.99 -6.16 2.80
N SER A 12 8.86 -5.73 4.05
CA SER A 12 8.51 -6.59 5.18
C SER A 12 7.04 -6.37 5.50
N TYR A 13 6.27 -7.45 5.55
CA TYR A 13 4.86 -7.41 5.90
C TYR A 13 4.59 -8.36 7.06
N SER A 14 3.85 -7.87 8.05
CA SER A 14 3.33 -8.67 9.16
C SER A 14 1.85 -8.37 9.37
N LEU A 15 1.08 -9.38 9.74
CA LEU A 15 -0.32 -9.26 10.09
C LEU A 15 -0.51 -9.82 11.50
N THR A 16 -1.18 -9.05 12.36
CA THR A 16 -1.61 -9.46 13.69
C THR A 16 -3.12 -9.40 13.72
N THR A 17 -3.76 -10.56 13.89
CA THR A 17 -5.23 -10.68 13.90
C THR A 17 -5.86 -10.51 15.28
N TYR A 18 -5.03 -10.50 16.33
CA TYR A 18 -5.45 -10.32 17.73
C TYR A 18 -4.84 -9.04 18.28
N SER A 19 -5.45 -7.90 17.92
CA SER A 19 -5.02 -6.59 18.39
C SER A 19 -6.17 -5.89 19.11
N PRO A 20 -5.91 -5.08 20.16
CA PRO A 20 -6.93 -4.29 20.84
C PRO A 20 -7.46 -3.13 20.01
N TYR A 21 -6.92 -2.87 18.84
CA TYR A 21 -7.36 -1.87 17.86
C TYR A 21 -7.06 -2.33 16.45
N GLU A 22 -7.80 -1.80 15.50
CA GLU A 22 -7.57 -2.01 14.06
C GLU A 22 -6.77 -0.84 13.47
N GLY A 23 -5.87 -1.15 12.55
CA GLY A 23 -5.06 -0.16 11.87
C GLY A 23 -3.76 -0.73 11.35
N TYR A 24 -2.90 0.13 10.86
CA TYR A 24 -1.61 -0.29 10.32
C TYR A 24 -0.51 0.76 10.53
N ARG A 25 0.71 0.28 10.54
CA ARG A 25 1.90 1.12 10.44
C ARG A 25 2.56 0.87 9.09
N ILE A 26 2.87 1.93 8.39
CA ILE A 26 3.60 1.86 7.13
C ILE A 26 4.81 2.78 7.18
N ALA A 27 5.95 2.31 6.65
CA ALA A 27 7.15 3.10 6.55
C ALA A 27 7.88 2.83 5.25
N PHE A 28 8.35 3.88 4.63
CA PHE A 28 9.18 3.87 3.43
C PHE A 28 10.55 4.42 3.77
N ASN A 29 11.59 3.60 3.62
CA ASN A 29 12.97 4.05 3.73
C ASN A 29 13.52 4.29 2.32
N GLY A 30 13.85 5.52 2.04
CA GLY A 30 14.50 5.94 0.80
C GLY A 30 15.94 6.37 1.02
N THR A 31 16.62 6.72 -0.05
CA THR A 31 18.00 7.20 -0.01
C THR A 31 18.13 8.59 0.60
N GLU A 32 17.07 9.38 0.62
CA GLU A 32 17.06 10.75 1.13
C GLU A 32 16.34 10.90 2.48
N GLY A 33 15.68 9.87 2.95
CA GLY A 33 14.96 9.92 4.21
C GLY A 33 13.96 8.79 4.41
N ARG A 34 13.11 9.00 5.42
CA ARG A 34 12.07 8.06 5.83
C ARG A 34 10.72 8.76 5.89
N LEU A 35 9.70 8.15 5.29
CA LEU A 35 8.30 8.53 5.43
C LEU A 35 7.57 7.43 6.21
N GLU A 36 6.81 7.80 7.22
CA GLU A 36 6.04 6.83 8.00
C GLU A 36 4.68 7.37 8.42
N ALA A 37 3.73 6.46 8.61
CA ALA A 37 2.44 6.74 9.17
C ALA A 37 1.97 5.62 10.09
N TRP A 38 1.18 5.99 11.07
CA TRP A 38 0.42 5.08 11.91
C TRP A 38 -1.06 5.43 11.84
N ILE A 39 -1.78 4.69 11.01
CA ILE A 39 -3.21 4.86 10.78
C ILE A 39 -3.98 3.94 11.72
N LYS A 40 -5.00 4.47 12.35
CA LYS A 40 -5.93 3.74 13.21
C LYS A 40 -7.33 3.81 12.61
N GLU A 41 -7.88 2.65 12.29
CA GLU A 41 -9.20 2.52 11.66
C GLU A 41 -10.31 2.35 12.69
N SER A 42 -10.02 1.67 13.81
CA SER A 42 -10.94 1.45 14.91
C SER A 42 -10.16 1.29 16.21
N GLN A 43 -10.60 1.97 17.27
CA GLN A 43 -9.88 2.02 18.53
C GLN A 43 -10.83 2.29 19.71
N PRO A 44 -10.52 1.82 20.94
CA PRO A 44 -11.37 2.02 22.12
C PRO A 44 -11.18 3.37 22.84
N TRP A 45 -10.31 4.25 22.34
CA TRP A 45 -10.09 5.58 22.87
C TRP A 45 -10.55 6.66 21.87
N GLU A 46 -10.54 7.91 22.27
CA GLU A 46 -10.98 9.02 21.43
C GLU A 46 -10.22 9.06 20.09
N GLU A 47 -10.96 9.21 19.01
CA GLU A 47 -10.43 9.31 17.68
C GLU A 47 -9.86 10.70 17.41
N LYS A 48 -8.67 10.77 16.83
CA LYS A 48 -8.11 12.01 16.33
C LYS A 48 -8.86 12.46 15.08
N LYS A 49 -8.95 13.76 14.83
CA LYS A 49 -9.57 14.32 13.61
C LYS A 49 -8.71 14.18 12.36
N GLU A 50 -7.45 13.82 12.53
CA GLU A 50 -6.47 13.71 11.46
C GLU A 50 -5.43 12.64 11.79
N ASP A 51 -4.91 12.01 10.77
CA ASP A 51 -3.71 11.21 10.83
C ASP A 51 -2.47 12.04 10.56
N GLU A 52 -1.30 11.47 10.80
CA GLU A 52 -0.02 12.15 10.60
C GLU A 52 0.88 11.33 9.69
N LEU A 53 1.40 11.97 8.63
CA LEU A 53 2.58 11.49 7.94
C LEU A 53 3.81 12.16 8.55
N VAL A 54 4.80 11.37 8.91
CA VAL A 54 6.06 11.86 9.46
C VAL A 54 7.16 11.67 8.43
N LEU A 55 7.69 12.77 7.92
CA LEU A 55 8.84 12.79 7.02
C LEU A 55 10.09 13.16 7.82
N VAL A 56 11.10 12.31 7.76
CA VAL A 56 12.43 12.56 8.33
C VAL A 56 13.45 12.49 7.21
N LYS A 57 14.09 13.61 6.90
CA LYS A 57 15.21 13.65 5.94
C LYS A 57 16.48 13.11 6.59
N ASN A 58 17.34 12.45 5.82
CA ASN A 58 18.63 12.02 6.30
C ASN A 58 19.44 13.22 6.78
N PHE A 59 19.90 13.17 8.05
CA PHE A 59 20.66 14.25 8.71
C PHE A 59 19.99 15.62 8.72
N GLY A 60 18.66 15.64 8.54
CA GLY A 60 17.88 16.86 8.39
C GLY A 60 16.68 16.93 9.34
N GLU A 61 15.71 17.71 8.94
CA GLU A 61 14.53 18.03 9.74
C GLU A 61 13.50 16.88 9.74
N ARG A 62 12.73 16.86 10.83
CA ARG A 62 11.50 16.09 10.95
C ARG A 62 10.31 17.00 10.65
N THR A 63 9.48 16.61 9.69
CA THR A 63 8.25 17.31 9.32
C THR A 63 7.04 16.42 9.61
N ILE A 64 6.01 16.97 10.23
CA ILE A 64 4.71 16.32 10.43
C ILE A 64 3.74 16.94 9.42
N ILE A 65 3.10 16.08 8.63
CA ILE A 65 2.11 16.45 7.61
C ILE A 65 0.76 15.91 8.09
N PRO A 66 -0.19 16.78 8.51
CA PRO A 66 -1.51 16.33 8.92
C PRO A 66 -2.32 15.85 7.72
N ILE A 67 -3.06 14.77 7.90
CA ILE A 67 -3.97 14.19 6.92
C ILE A 67 -5.38 14.21 7.51
N PRO A 68 -6.23 15.16 7.14
CA PRO A 68 -7.61 15.20 7.60
C PRO A 68 -8.37 13.95 7.18
N HIS A 69 -9.17 13.41 8.09
CA HIS A 69 -10.03 12.28 7.78
C HIS A 69 -11.07 12.68 6.72
N GLY A 70 -11.18 11.88 5.66
CA GLY A 70 -12.20 12.08 4.63
C GLY A 70 -13.56 11.60 5.11
N ALA A 71 -14.63 12.25 4.65
CA ALA A 71 -15.98 11.80 4.92
C ALA A 71 -16.38 10.61 4.03
N GLY A 72 -17.13 9.65 4.59
CA GLY A 72 -17.63 8.46 3.89
C GLY A 72 -16.75 7.22 4.04
N GLY A 73 -17.17 6.11 3.43
CA GLY A 73 -16.49 4.83 3.54
C GLY A 73 -15.02 4.88 3.10
N HIS A 74 -14.17 4.20 3.85
CA HIS A 74 -12.71 4.16 3.65
C HIS A 74 -12.07 5.54 3.49
N GLY A 75 -12.45 6.49 4.39
CA GLY A 75 -11.92 7.85 4.35
C GLY A 75 -12.27 8.62 3.06
N GLY A 76 -13.43 8.33 2.46
CA GLY A 76 -13.88 8.93 1.20
C GLY A 76 -13.36 8.22 -0.06
N GLY A 77 -12.58 7.16 0.09
CA GLY A 77 -12.01 6.38 -1.04
C GLY A 77 -13.08 5.77 -1.92
N ASP A 78 -14.15 5.22 -1.33
CA ASP A 78 -15.26 4.60 -2.07
C ASP A 78 -15.95 5.58 -3.01
N THR A 79 -16.21 6.80 -2.54
CA THR A 79 -16.84 7.85 -3.36
C THR A 79 -15.92 8.25 -4.51
N ARG A 80 -14.63 8.44 -4.25
CA ARG A 80 -13.63 8.78 -5.29
C ARG A 80 -13.52 7.69 -6.34
N LEU A 81 -13.49 6.42 -5.91
CA LEU A 81 -13.43 5.28 -6.82
C LEU A 81 -14.66 5.19 -7.71
N LYS A 82 -15.88 5.31 -7.12
CA LYS A 82 -17.14 5.31 -7.87
C LYS A 82 -17.21 6.46 -8.87
N ASN A 83 -16.84 7.66 -8.46
CA ASN A 83 -16.81 8.82 -9.35
C ASN A 83 -15.87 8.58 -10.54
N LYS A 84 -14.67 8.06 -10.28
CA LYS A 84 -13.70 7.76 -11.32
C LYS A 84 -14.18 6.68 -12.30
N ILE A 85 -14.88 5.66 -11.83
CA ILE A 85 -15.36 4.58 -12.70
C ILE A 85 -16.59 5.00 -13.50
N PHE A 86 -17.54 5.70 -12.88
CA PHE A 86 -18.87 5.90 -13.44
C PHE A 86 -19.16 7.32 -13.94
N LEU A 87 -18.54 8.34 -13.36
CA LEU A 87 -18.81 9.73 -13.71
C LEU A 87 -17.71 10.35 -14.59
N ASP A 88 -16.45 10.12 -14.26
CA ASP A 88 -15.34 10.66 -15.02
C ASP A 88 -14.20 9.64 -15.15
N PRO A 89 -14.36 8.63 -16.03
CA PRO A 89 -13.35 7.59 -16.24
C PRO A 89 -12.03 8.13 -16.84
N ASN A 90 -12.07 9.31 -17.45
CA ASN A 90 -10.91 9.95 -18.05
C ASN A 90 -10.24 11.00 -17.15
N GLN A 91 -10.64 11.07 -15.89
CA GLN A 91 -10.04 11.96 -14.91
C GLN A 91 -8.52 11.82 -14.89
N ALA A 92 -7.81 12.95 -14.88
CA ALA A 92 -6.36 12.97 -14.77
C ALA A 92 -5.88 12.18 -13.55
N ASP A 93 -4.86 11.35 -13.74
CA ASP A 93 -4.25 10.52 -12.71
C ASP A 93 -2.72 10.76 -12.67
N PRO A 94 -2.29 11.95 -12.24
CA PRO A 94 -0.87 12.32 -12.26
C PRO A 94 -0.02 11.44 -11.36
N TRP A 95 -0.63 10.83 -10.35
CA TRP A 95 0.04 9.94 -9.39
C TRP A 95 -0.12 8.45 -9.74
N ARG A 96 -0.77 8.12 -10.86
CA ARG A 96 -1.00 6.74 -11.32
C ARG A 96 -1.65 5.84 -10.26
N GLN A 97 -2.63 6.36 -9.55
CA GLN A 97 -3.36 5.65 -8.49
C GLN A 97 -4.42 4.68 -9.02
N SER A 98 -4.77 4.76 -10.30
CA SER A 98 -5.76 3.87 -10.91
C SER A 98 -5.16 2.50 -11.15
N ALA A 99 -5.64 1.51 -10.41
CA ALA A 99 -5.30 0.12 -10.61
C ALA A 99 -6.25 -0.54 -11.61
N GLY A 100 -5.71 -1.29 -12.54
CA GLY A 100 -6.46 -2.14 -13.46
C GLY A 100 -6.56 -3.60 -12.96
N SER A 101 -7.26 -4.43 -13.72
CA SER A 101 -7.42 -5.86 -13.41
C SER A 101 -6.07 -6.60 -13.27
N ARG A 102 -5.07 -6.18 -14.04
CA ARG A 102 -3.72 -6.71 -13.92
C ARG A 102 -3.07 -6.39 -12.59
N ASP A 103 -3.20 -5.16 -12.13
CA ASP A 103 -2.63 -4.72 -10.84
C ASP A 103 -3.28 -5.48 -9.68
N GLY A 104 -4.60 -5.69 -9.76
CA GLY A 104 -5.33 -6.54 -8.82
C GLY A 104 -4.86 -7.99 -8.84
N ALA A 105 -4.68 -8.58 -10.02
CA ALA A 105 -4.17 -9.94 -10.14
C ALA A 105 -2.76 -10.09 -9.56
N MET A 106 -1.85 -9.13 -9.83
CA MET A 106 -0.50 -9.13 -9.25
C MET A 106 -0.53 -9.01 -7.73
N SER A 107 -1.43 -8.19 -7.19
CA SER A 107 -1.61 -8.05 -5.74
C SER A 107 -2.06 -9.38 -5.09
N CYS A 108 -3.04 -10.07 -5.69
CA CYS A 108 -3.48 -11.40 -5.23
C CYS A 108 -2.36 -12.43 -5.28
N LEU A 109 -1.53 -12.42 -6.34
CA LEU A 109 -0.41 -13.36 -6.48
C LEU A 109 0.64 -13.21 -5.38
N ILE A 110 0.82 -12.02 -4.82
CA ILE A 110 1.70 -11.81 -3.66
C ILE A 110 1.21 -12.63 -2.46
N GLY A 111 -0.10 -12.58 -2.19
CA GLY A 111 -0.70 -13.37 -1.11
C GLY A 111 -0.60 -14.88 -1.34
N ILE A 112 -0.85 -15.33 -2.56
CA ILE A 112 -0.72 -16.75 -2.96
C ILE A 112 0.73 -17.23 -2.80
N ALA A 113 1.69 -16.42 -3.28
CA ALA A 113 3.11 -16.73 -3.14
C ALA A 113 3.54 -16.80 -1.67
N ALA A 114 3.06 -15.87 -0.85
CA ALA A 114 3.32 -15.86 0.59
C ALA A 114 2.83 -17.14 1.27
N ARG A 115 1.59 -17.55 0.98
CA ARG A 115 1.03 -18.82 1.48
C ARG A 115 1.88 -20.02 1.04
N ASN A 116 2.16 -20.14 -0.25
CA ASN A 116 2.97 -21.24 -0.78
C ASN A 116 4.38 -21.25 -0.17
N SER A 117 4.97 -20.07 0.07
CA SER A 117 6.28 -19.95 0.72
C SER A 117 6.25 -20.46 2.16
N ILE A 118 5.20 -20.15 2.92
CA ILE A 118 5.01 -20.66 4.29
C ILE A 118 4.85 -22.19 4.29
N GLU A 119 4.00 -22.71 3.40
CA GLU A 119 3.73 -24.15 3.32
C GLU A 119 4.95 -24.95 2.88
N GLN A 120 5.76 -24.41 1.96
CA GLN A 120 6.91 -25.11 1.37
C GLN A 120 8.25 -24.79 2.04
N GLY A 121 8.31 -23.81 2.95
CA GLY A 121 9.53 -23.39 3.62
C GLY A 121 10.60 -22.80 2.67
N LYS A 122 10.20 -22.25 1.51
CA LYS A 122 11.13 -21.71 0.50
C LYS A 122 10.57 -20.46 -0.18
N PRO A 123 11.44 -19.62 -0.78
CA PRO A 123 11.01 -18.50 -1.60
C PRO A 123 10.21 -18.98 -2.84
N ILE A 124 9.15 -18.23 -3.18
CA ILE A 124 8.31 -18.48 -4.35
C ILE A 124 8.46 -17.30 -5.32
N GLN A 125 8.72 -17.59 -6.58
CA GLN A 125 8.77 -16.58 -7.63
C GLN A 125 7.36 -16.37 -8.20
N ILE A 126 6.93 -15.12 -8.31
CA ILE A 126 5.60 -14.77 -8.87
C ILE A 126 5.45 -15.28 -10.31
N GLN A 127 6.52 -15.24 -11.10
CA GLN A 127 6.53 -15.73 -12.49
C GLN A 127 6.19 -17.22 -12.62
N ASP A 128 6.42 -18.02 -11.58
CA ASP A 128 6.11 -19.45 -11.57
C ASP A 128 4.63 -19.73 -11.29
N LEU A 129 3.88 -18.71 -10.87
CA LEU A 129 2.47 -18.79 -10.52
C LEU A 129 1.53 -18.28 -11.61
N THR A 130 2.04 -17.65 -12.65
CA THR A 130 1.19 -16.99 -13.66
C THR A 130 1.91 -16.82 -14.99
N SER A 131 1.11 -16.87 -16.07
CA SER A 131 1.55 -16.47 -17.41
C SER A 131 1.41 -14.97 -17.69
N ILE A 132 0.86 -14.20 -16.76
CA ILE A 132 0.73 -12.75 -16.90
C ILE A 132 2.14 -12.13 -16.88
N PRO A 133 2.52 -11.33 -17.89
CA PRO A 133 3.84 -10.68 -17.91
C PRO A 133 4.07 -9.83 -16.66
N LEU A 134 5.24 -9.95 -16.03
CA LEU A 134 5.56 -9.18 -14.81
C LEU A 134 5.73 -7.69 -15.04
N GLN A 135 5.99 -7.28 -16.29
CA GLN A 135 6.05 -5.87 -16.65
C GLN A 135 4.73 -5.43 -17.27
N ALA A 136 4.18 -4.31 -16.79
CA ALA A 136 3.06 -3.67 -17.47
C ALA A 136 3.56 -3.16 -18.83
N SER A 137 2.95 -3.62 -19.92
CA SER A 137 3.15 -3.00 -21.23
C SER A 137 2.71 -1.54 -21.14
N GLY A 138 3.62 -0.59 -21.38
CA GLY A 138 3.29 0.82 -21.54
C GLY A 138 3.30 1.73 -20.31
N ARG A 139 3.65 1.26 -19.12
CA ARG A 139 4.00 2.18 -18.03
C ARG A 139 5.50 2.42 -18.11
N GLY A 140 5.88 3.49 -18.79
CA GLY A 140 7.27 3.91 -18.91
C GLY A 140 7.95 4.02 -17.53
N ALA A 141 9.23 3.73 -17.53
CA ALA A 141 10.12 3.88 -16.39
C ALA A 141 10.17 5.31 -15.89
#